data_43d237f39e2be5f887e80f2816421b60
#
_entry.id   43d237f39e2be5f887e80f2816421b60
#
_cell.length_a   1.000
_cell.length_b   1.000
_cell.length_c   1.000
_cell.angle_alpha   90.00
_cell.angle_beta   90.00
_cell.angle_gamma   90.00
#
_symmetry.space_group_name_H-M   'P 1'
#
loop_
_entity.id
_entity.type
_entity.pdbx_description
1 polymer ?
#
loop_
_entity_poly.entity_id
_entity_poly.type
_entity_poly.pdbx_seq_one_letter_code
_entity_poly.pdbx_strand_id
1 'polypeptide(L)'
;MSRIPLPYNQKVLDLFRNPKNLGKMEDATVSAIAGSPACGDMVAFYLKIKNGTVEKASFESYGCAANIAVASMATEMIIGKKIEDVWKVSWKQISDSLGTLPTVKFHCGILAIGALRRAIRKYYKTKNIKPEWLPEASTFEEKQALEEEDLVDFLSKKVKGQRLNADQ
;
A
#
# COMPACT_ATOMS: atom_id res chain seq x y z
N MET A 1 -32.73 -3.19 -22.14
CA MET A 1 -32.05 -2.46 -21.03
C MET A 1 -30.69 -2.01 -21.53
N SER A 2 -30.42 -0.73 -21.62
CA SER A 2 -29.07 -0.23 -21.89
C SER A 2 -28.22 -0.51 -20.67
N ARG A 3 -27.26 -1.42 -20.79
CA ARG A 3 -26.24 -1.58 -19.78
C ARG A 3 -25.36 -0.33 -19.79
N ILE A 4 -25.35 0.43 -18.73
CA ILE A 4 -24.37 1.51 -18.55
C ILE A 4 -23.00 0.81 -18.57
N PRO A 5 -22.11 1.09 -19.53
CA PRO A 5 -20.81 0.43 -19.57
C PRO A 5 -20.04 0.82 -18.31
N LEU A 6 -19.46 -0.16 -17.64
CA LEU A 6 -18.55 0.11 -16.54
C LEU A 6 -17.40 0.98 -17.08
N PRO A 7 -16.99 2.04 -16.35
CA PRO A 7 -15.94 2.96 -16.80
C PRO A 7 -14.52 2.31 -16.74
N TYR A 8 -14.44 0.99 -16.74
CA TYR A 8 -13.21 0.25 -16.60
C TYR A 8 -12.93 -0.57 -17.85
N ASN A 9 -11.67 -0.58 -18.27
CA ASN A 9 -11.23 -1.48 -19.33
C ASN A 9 -11.13 -2.93 -18.84
N GLN A 10 -10.93 -3.87 -19.77
CA GLN A 10 -10.88 -5.30 -19.47
C GLN A 10 -9.78 -5.66 -18.45
N LYS A 11 -8.62 -5.02 -18.53
CA LYS A 11 -7.49 -5.31 -17.63
C LYS A 11 -7.80 -4.98 -16.17
N VAL A 12 -8.47 -3.85 -15.93
CA VAL A 12 -8.95 -3.46 -14.59
C VAL A 12 -9.96 -4.48 -14.07
N LEU A 13 -10.90 -4.90 -14.91
CA LEU A 13 -11.93 -5.90 -14.55
C LEU A 13 -11.30 -7.27 -14.25
N ASP A 14 -10.33 -7.68 -15.03
CA ASP A 14 -9.63 -8.95 -14.82
C ASP A 14 -8.86 -8.97 -13.50
N LEU A 15 -8.13 -7.91 -13.18
CA LEU A 15 -7.40 -7.78 -11.91
C LEU A 15 -8.34 -7.57 -10.71
N PHE A 16 -9.52 -7.01 -10.92
CA PHE A 16 -10.54 -6.96 -9.88
C PHE A 16 -11.11 -8.36 -9.57
N ARG A 17 -11.38 -9.17 -10.60
CA ARG A 17 -11.93 -10.53 -10.44
C ARG A 17 -10.90 -11.52 -9.91
N ASN A 18 -9.67 -11.40 -10.39
CA ASN A 18 -8.55 -12.28 -10.05
C ASN A 18 -7.32 -11.45 -9.65
N PRO A 19 -7.36 -10.76 -8.50
CA PRO A 19 -6.26 -9.93 -8.05
C PRO A 19 -5.02 -10.79 -7.79
N LYS A 20 -3.85 -10.26 -8.17
CA LYS A 20 -2.56 -10.85 -7.85
C LYS A 20 -2.12 -10.38 -6.48
N ASN A 21 -1.53 -11.29 -5.71
CA ASN A 21 -0.94 -10.98 -4.40
C ASN A 21 -1.93 -10.39 -3.38
N LEU A 22 -3.21 -10.76 -3.46
CA LEU A 22 -4.20 -10.36 -2.47
C LEU A 22 -4.01 -11.16 -1.18
N GLY A 23 -4.07 -10.46 -0.07
CA GLY A 23 -4.08 -11.02 1.28
C GLY A 23 -2.96 -10.52 2.18
N LYS A 24 -3.14 -10.71 3.48
CA LYS A 24 -2.15 -10.40 4.50
C LYS A 24 -0.93 -11.32 4.38
N MET A 25 0.24 -10.77 4.64
CA MET A 25 1.49 -11.52 4.71
C MET A 25 2.01 -11.50 6.14
N GLU A 26 1.94 -12.65 6.83
CA GLU A 26 2.33 -12.76 8.25
C GLU A 26 3.84 -12.56 8.47
N ASP A 27 4.66 -12.94 7.50
CA ASP A 27 6.12 -12.81 7.54
C ASP A 27 6.65 -11.56 6.81
N ALA A 28 5.80 -10.55 6.64
CA ALA A 28 6.21 -9.28 6.06
C ALA A 28 7.28 -8.60 6.92
N THR A 29 8.29 -8.02 6.26
CA THR A 29 9.29 -7.18 6.91
C THR A 29 8.69 -5.86 7.40
N VAL A 30 7.76 -5.32 6.61
CA VAL A 30 7.07 -4.08 6.91
C VAL A 30 5.68 -4.05 6.25
N SER A 31 4.76 -3.36 6.87
CA SER A 31 3.45 -3.06 6.32
C SER A 31 3.04 -1.63 6.62
N ALA A 32 2.22 -1.06 5.76
CA ALA A 32 1.63 0.26 5.95
C ALA A 32 0.28 0.36 5.28
N ILE A 33 -0.54 1.25 5.80
CA ILE A 33 -1.92 1.48 5.36
C ILE A 33 -2.06 2.92 4.88
N ALA A 34 -2.84 3.13 3.85
CA ALA A 34 -3.31 4.45 3.43
C ALA A 34 -4.82 4.45 3.23
N GLY A 35 -5.46 5.59 3.51
CA GLY A 35 -6.91 5.72 3.51
C GLY A 35 -7.56 5.28 4.81
N SER A 36 -8.88 5.31 4.83
CA SER A 36 -9.66 4.86 5.98
C SER A 36 -10.99 4.26 5.55
N PRO A 37 -11.57 3.35 6.35
CA PRO A 37 -12.90 2.82 6.09
C PRO A 37 -13.98 3.90 6.04
N ALA A 38 -13.82 5.01 6.78
CA ALA A 38 -14.74 6.14 6.77
C ALA A 38 -14.77 6.88 5.43
N CYS A 39 -13.66 6.86 4.67
CA CYS A 39 -13.58 7.45 3.32
C CYS A 39 -14.01 6.46 2.23
N GLY A 40 -14.27 5.21 2.56
CA GLY A 40 -14.69 4.16 1.62
C GLY A 40 -13.55 3.52 0.83
N ASP A 41 -12.34 4.05 0.91
CA ASP A 41 -11.16 3.50 0.24
C ASP A 41 -10.00 3.35 1.23
N MET A 42 -9.43 2.16 1.29
CA MET A 42 -8.26 1.84 2.09
C MET A 42 -7.42 0.79 1.39
N VAL A 43 -6.11 0.91 1.47
CA VAL A 43 -5.17 -0.11 1.01
C VAL A 43 -4.06 -0.31 2.04
N ALA A 44 -3.77 -1.57 2.32
CA ALA A 44 -2.61 -1.98 3.10
C ALA A 44 -1.64 -2.74 2.20
N PHE A 45 -0.35 -2.40 2.25
CA PHE A 45 0.70 -3.18 1.61
C PHE A 45 1.56 -3.89 2.64
N TYR A 46 1.94 -5.09 2.32
CA TYR A 46 2.85 -5.95 3.06
C TYR A 46 4.06 -6.25 2.19
N LEU A 47 5.23 -5.88 2.64
CA LEU A 47 6.47 -6.05 1.88
C LEU A 47 7.42 -6.98 2.64
N LYS A 48 7.93 -7.99 1.95
CA LYS A 48 9.07 -8.77 2.42
C LYS A 48 10.31 -8.27 1.70
N ILE A 49 11.23 -7.70 2.49
CA ILE A 49 12.42 -7.03 1.97
C ILE A 49 13.65 -7.85 2.39
N LYS A 50 14.48 -8.18 1.40
CA LYS A 50 15.74 -8.89 1.60
C LYS A 50 16.84 -8.20 0.81
N ASN A 51 17.94 -7.86 1.49
CA ASN A 51 19.09 -7.18 0.87
C ASN A 51 18.71 -5.91 0.07
N GLY A 52 17.80 -5.10 0.61
CA GLY A 52 17.33 -3.87 -0.04
C GLY A 52 16.42 -4.07 -1.25
N THR A 53 15.98 -5.29 -1.52
CA THR A 53 15.11 -5.65 -2.63
C THR A 53 13.78 -6.19 -2.11
N VAL A 54 12.67 -5.83 -2.74
CA VAL A 54 11.35 -6.38 -2.45
C VAL A 54 11.27 -7.79 -3.00
N GLU A 55 11.38 -8.79 -2.12
CA GLU A 55 11.31 -10.20 -2.49
C GLU A 55 9.87 -10.63 -2.75
N LYS A 56 8.94 -10.17 -1.91
CA LYS A 56 7.50 -10.42 -2.02
C LYS A 56 6.72 -9.18 -1.63
N ALA A 57 5.55 -9.04 -2.22
CA ALA A 57 4.58 -8.02 -1.86
C ALA A 57 3.18 -8.59 -1.91
N SER A 58 2.33 -8.20 -0.97
CA SER A 58 0.90 -8.48 -1.00
C SER A 58 0.12 -7.27 -0.49
N PHE A 59 -1.19 -7.31 -0.64
CA PHE A 59 -2.05 -6.22 -0.22
C PHE A 59 -3.41 -6.70 0.28
N GLU A 60 -4.03 -5.87 1.10
CA GLU A 60 -5.46 -5.91 1.40
C GLU A 60 -6.07 -4.57 1.01
N SER A 61 -7.29 -4.57 0.57
CA SER A 61 -7.97 -3.36 0.11
C SER A 61 -9.44 -3.38 0.48
N TYR A 62 -9.92 -2.22 0.91
CA TYR A 62 -11.33 -1.87 0.93
C TYR A 62 -11.55 -0.75 -0.07
N GLY A 63 -12.51 -0.90 -0.98
CA GLY A 63 -12.79 0.13 -1.96
C GLY A 63 -13.37 -0.42 -3.26
N CYS A 64 -13.31 0.42 -4.30
CA CYS A 64 -13.84 0.09 -5.60
C CYS A 64 -12.94 -0.89 -6.39
N ALA A 65 -13.47 -1.41 -7.50
CA ALA A 65 -12.73 -2.30 -8.40
C ALA A 65 -11.39 -1.70 -8.87
N ALA A 66 -11.34 -0.38 -9.10
CA ALA A 66 -10.11 0.29 -9.49
C ALA A 66 -9.07 0.26 -8.36
N ASN A 67 -9.48 0.42 -7.09
CA ASN A 67 -8.55 0.38 -5.95
C ASN A 67 -7.88 -1.00 -5.83
N ILE A 68 -8.65 -2.08 -5.98
CA ILE A 68 -8.14 -3.45 -5.98
C ILE A 68 -7.22 -3.71 -7.16
N ALA A 69 -7.61 -3.31 -8.38
CA ALA A 69 -6.79 -3.49 -9.57
C ALA A 69 -5.48 -2.69 -9.50
N VAL A 70 -5.51 -1.45 -8.99
CA VAL A 70 -4.33 -0.61 -8.78
C VAL A 70 -3.37 -1.25 -7.79
N ALA A 71 -3.86 -1.71 -6.65
CA ALA A 71 -3.03 -2.35 -5.63
C ALA A 71 -2.42 -3.67 -6.14
N SER A 72 -3.20 -4.48 -6.86
CA SER A 72 -2.71 -5.69 -7.51
C SER A 72 -1.58 -5.38 -8.49
N MET A 73 -1.78 -4.44 -9.41
CA MET A 73 -0.76 -4.02 -10.37
C MET A 73 0.48 -3.46 -9.68
N ALA A 74 0.30 -2.65 -8.63
CA ALA A 74 1.41 -2.10 -7.86
C ALA A 74 2.29 -3.21 -7.27
N THR A 75 1.71 -4.28 -6.71
CA THR A 75 2.50 -5.41 -6.17
C THR A 75 3.31 -6.10 -7.26
N GLU A 76 2.75 -6.32 -8.44
CA GLU A 76 3.48 -6.93 -9.56
C GLU A 76 4.64 -6.04 -10.04
N MET A 77 4.44 -4.71 -10.04
CA MET A 77 5.46 -3.76 -10.48
C MET A 77 6.64 -3.64 -9.53
N ILE A 78 6.44 -3.87 -8.24
CA ILE A 78 7.49 -3.64 -7.22
C ILE A 78 8.26 -4.90 -6.83
N ILE A 79 7.69 -6.09 -7.01
CA ILE A 79 8.39 -7.35 -6.73
C ILE A 79 9.66 -7.45 -7.58
N GLY A 80 10.78 -7.77 -6.93
CA GLY A 80 12.10 -7.87 -7.56
C GLY A 80 12.84 -6.54 -7.70
N LYS A 81 12.23 -5.41 -7.36
CA LYS A 81 12.87 -4.09 -7.43
C LYS A 81 13.58 -3.72 -6.14
N LYS A 82 14.64 -2.91 -6.26
CA LYS A 82 15.26 -2.24 -5.11
C LYS A 82 14.29 -1.25 -4.50
N ILE A 83 14.36 -1.05 -3.18
CA ILE A 83 13.47 -0.13 -2.44
C ILE A 83 13.54 1.29 -3.02
N GLU A 84 14.73 1.74 -3.42
CA GLU A 84 14.91 3.05 -4.07
C GLU A 84 14.10 3.17 -5.36
N ASP A 85 14.05 2.11 -6.17
CA ASP A 85 13.27 2.11 -7.42
C ASP A 85 11.76 2.02 -7.14
N VAL A 86 11.36 1.32 -6.07
CA VAL A 86 9.96 1.30 -5.60
C VAL A 86 9.50 2.70 -5.19
N TRP A 87 10.38 3.49 -4.53
CA TRP A 87 10.08 4.87 -4.18
C TRP A 87 9.77 5.75 -5.39
N LYS A 88 10.41 5.49 -6.52
CA LYS A 88 10.25 6.23 -7.79
C LYS A 88 9.00 5.83 -8.58
N VAL A 89 8.33 4.74 -8.21
CA VAL A 89 7.08 4.33 -8.87
C VAL A 89 6.03 5.42 -8.71
N SER A 90 5.42 5.80 -9.81
CA SER A 90 4.37 6.82 -9.86
C SER A 90 3.00 6.23 -10.13
N TRP A 91 1.95 6.94 -9.69
CA TRP A 91 0.57 6.56 -10.00
C TRP A 91 0.33 6.50 -11.52
N LYS A 92 1.02 7.35 -12.30
CA LYS A 92 0.92 7.36 -13.76
C LYS A 92 1.42 6.06 -14.37
N GLN A 93 2.54 5.54 -13.88
CA GLN A 93 3.07 4.25 -14.35
C GLN A 93 2.10 3.10 -14.05
N ILE A 94 1.46 3.10 -12.87
CA ILE A 94 0.45 2.09 -12.52
C ILE A 94 -0.76 2.24 -13.44
N SER A 95 -1.26 3.46 -13.64
CA SER A 95 -2.40 3.75 -14.51
C SER A 95 -2.13 3.33 -15.96
N ASP A 96 -0.97 3.68 -16.50
CA ASP A 96 -0.56 3.30 -17.86
C ASP A 96 -0.47 1.77 -18.01
N SER A 97 0.05 1.09 -16.98
CA SER A 97 0.11 -0.38 -16.95
C SER A 97 -1.27 -1.04 -16.92
N LEU A 98 -2.27 -0.36 -16.40
CA LEU A 98 -3.67 -0.79 -16.39
C LEU A 98 -4.45 -0.42 -17.67
N GLY A 99 -3.80 0.23 -18.63
CA GLY A 99 -4.46 0.71 -19.85
C GLY A 99 -5.21 2.04 -19.66
N THR A 100 -4.69 2.88 -18.80
CA THR A 100 -5.18 4.21 -18.43
C THR A 100 -6.50 4.15 -17.64
N LEU A 101 -6.43 4.60 -16.39
CA LEU A 101 -7.60 4.72 -15.51
C LEU A 101 -8.39 5.99 -15.84
N PRO A 102 -9.72 5.98 -15.66
CA PRO A 102 -10.52 7.20 -15.71
C PRO A 102 -10.00 8.24 -14.71
N THR A 103 -10.03 9.51 -15.08
CA THR A 103 -9.55 10.63 -14.25
C THR A 103 -10.21 10.66 -12.86
N VAL A 104 -11.47 10.28 -12.76
CA VAL A 104 -12.22 10.19 -11.50
C VAL A 104 -11.68 9.12 -10.55
N LYS A 105 -10.80 8.23 -11.01
CA LYS A 105 -10.15 7.16 -10.23
C LYS A 105 -8.68 7.45 -9.90
N PHE A 106 -8.24 8.65 -10.15
CA PHE A 106 -6.89 9.13 -9.86
C PHE A 106 -6.49 8.92 -8.38
N HIS A 107 -7.41 9.13 -7.45
CA HIS A 107 -7.18 8.94 -6.02
C HIS A 107 -6.74 7.52 -5.65
N CYS A 108 -7.19 6.50 -6.39
CA CYS A 108 -6.76 5.10 -6.13
C CYS A 108 -5.25 4.93 -6.32
N GLY A 109 -4.70 5.55 -7.36
CA GLY A 109 -3.26 5.54 -7.62
C GLY A 109 -2.46 6.29 -6.56
N ILE A 110 -2.95 7.46 -6.14
CA ILE A 110 -2.32 8.25 -5.07
C ILE A 110 -2.33 7.49 -3.74
N LEU A 111 -3.45 6.84 -3.42
CA LEU A 111 -3.58 6.06 -2.20
C LEU A 111 -2.58 4.90 -2.17
N ALA A 112 -2.44 4.15 -3.26
CA ALA A 112 -1.49 3.05 -3.37
C ALA A 112 -0.04 3.54 -3.22
N ILE A 113 0.34 4.63 -3.90
CA ILE A 113 1.67 5.23 -3.78
C ILE A 113 1.92 5.74 -2.36
N GLY A 114 0.94 6.35 -1.73
CA GLY A 114 1.01 6.80 -0.33
C GLY A 114 1.34 5.65 0.62
N ALA A 115 0.61 4.54 0.50
CA ALA A 115 0.84 3.35 1.34
C ALA A 115 2.24 2.73 1.11
N LEU A 116 2.69 2.63 -0.14
CA LEU A 116 4.04 2.14 -0.46
C LEU A 116 5.13 3.04 0.12
N ARG A 117 5.00 4.35 0.00
CA ARG A 117 5.97 5.30 0.55
C ARG A 117 6.01 5.27 2.07
N ARG A 118 4.87 5.12 2.74
CA ARG A 118 4.80 4.90 4.19
C ARG A 118 5.52 3.63 4.60
N ALA A 119 5.30 2.53 3.89
CA ALA A 119 5.98 1.27 4.16
C ALA A 119 7.52 1.41 4.05
N ILE A 120 8.02 2.12 3.04
CA ILE A 120 9.44 2.37 2.86
C ILE A 120 10.00 3.24 3.99
N ARG A 121 9.33 4.33 4.37
CA ARG A 121 9.76 5.18 5.50
C ARG A 121 9.79 4.40 6.80
N LYS A 122 8.75 3.61 7.07
CA LYS A 122 8.65 2.75 8.25
C LYS A 122 9.79 1.72 8.30
N TYR A 123 10.11 1.09 7.17
CA TYR A 123 11.22 0.15 7.07
C TYR A 123 12.56 0.77 7.48
N TYR A 124 12.89 1.93 6.95
CA TYR A 124 14.14 2.62 7.30
C TYR A 124 14.13 3.19 8.72
N LYS A 125 12.99 3.65 9.22
CA LYS A 125 12.81 4.10 10.60
C LYS A 125 13.10 2.97 11.61
N THR A 126 12.55 1.77 11.37
CA THR A 126 12.78 0.61 12.24
C THR A 126 14.24 0.15 12.26
N LYS A 127 14.97 0.37 11.17
CA LYS A 127 16.42 0.09 11.08
C LYS A 127 17.31 1.23 11.60
N ASN A 128 16.72 2.35 11.94
CA ASN A 128 17.42 3.59 12.30
C ASN A 128 18.44 4.02 11.23
N ILE A 129 18.07 3.87 9.96
CA ILE A 129 18.87 4.24 8.79
C ILE A 129 18.12 5.34 8.03
N LYS A 130 18.83 6.38 7.60
CA LYS A 130 18.31 7.43 6.73
C LYS A 130 19.12 7.49 5.44
N PRO A 131 18.65 6.83 4.35
CA PRO A 131 19.32 6.92 3.06
C PRO A 131 19.27 8.34 2.52
N GLU A 132 20.34 8.79 1.86
CA GLU A 132 20.41 10.15 1.27
C GLU A 132 19.32 10.40 0.23
N TRP A 133 18.91 9.36 -0.52
CA TRP A 133 17.89 9.47 -1.55
C TRP A 133 16.46 9.54 -1.00
N LEU A 134 16.24 9.22 0.29
CA LEU A 134 14.91 9.22 0.90
C LEU A 134 14.60 10.64 1.42
N PRO A 135 13.68 11.39 0.80
CA PRO A 135 13.32 12.72 1.27
C PRO A 135 12.62 12.65 2.62
N GLU A 136 12.74 13.72 3.39
CA GLU A 136 11.93 13.86 4.60
C GLU A 136 10.44 14.02 4.27
N ALA A 137 9.56 13.67 5.22
CA ALA A 137 8.14 13.92 5.07
C ALA A 137 7.92 15.43 4.91
N SER A 138 7.49 15.85 3.73
CA SER A 138 7.43 17.25 3.34
C SER A 138 6.09 17.89 3.67
N THR A 139 5.01 17.10 3.64
CA THR A 139 3.66 17.59 3.89
C THR A 139 3.22 17.32 5.33
N PHE A 140 2.35 18.18 5.84
CA PHE A 140 1.72 17.99 7.16
C PHE A 140 0.97 16.65 7.21
N GLU A 141 0.28 16.29 6.13
CA GLU A 141 -0.46 15.02 6.00
C GLU A 141 0.46 13.79 6.06
N GLU A 142 1.63 13.84 5.40
CA GLU A 142 2.62 12.76 5.50
C GLU A 142 3.16 12.60 6.91
N LYS A 143 3.41 13.71 7.61
CA LYS A 143 3.89 13.70 9.00
C LYS A 143 2.83 13.14 9.95
N GLN A 144 1.60 13.65 9.84
CA GLN A 144 0.46 13.17 10.64
C GLN A 144 0.21 11.69 10.44
N ALA A 145 0.26 11.23 9.19
CA ALA A 145 0.06 9.82 8.88
C ALA A 145 1.12 8.89 9.49
N LEU A 146 2.37 9.33 9.57
CA LEU A 146 3.44 8.60 10.26
C LEU A 146 3.22 8.55 11.78
N GLU A 147 2.76 9.64 12.37
CA GLU A 147 2.41 9.71 13.80
C GLU A 147 1.22 8.81 14.14
N GLU A 148 0.19 8.77 13.29
CA GLU A 148 -0.96 7.90 13.45
C GLU A 148 -0.57 6.41 13.37
N GLU A 149 0.32 6.03 12.46
CA GLU A 149 0.84 4.65 12.37
C GLU A 149 1.64 4.26 13.62
N ASP A 150 2.48 5.15 14.12
CA ASP A 150 3.24 4.91 15.36
C ASP A 150 2.30 4.71 16.56
N LEU A 151 1.21 5.49 16.64
CA LEU A 151 0.20 5.36 17.68
C LEU A 151 -0.56 4.03 17.57
N VAL A 152 -0.97 3.64 16.38
CA VAL A 152 -1.66 2.37 16.14
C VAL A 152 -0.77 1.18 16.49
N ASP A 153 0.50 1.21 16.10
CA ASP A 153 1.48 0.18 16.45
C ASP A 153 1.70 0.07 17.96
N PHE A 154 1.81 1.23 18.64
CA PHE A 154 1.95 1.30 20.09
C PHE A 154 0.73 0.70 20.81
N LEU A 155 -0.49 1.07 20.40
CA LEU A 155 -1.73 0.57 20.97
C LEU A 155 -1.90 -0.93 20.72
N SER A 156 -1.57 -1.41 19.54
CA SER A 156 -1.64 -2.83 19.19
C SER A 156 -0.74 -3.69 20.06
N LYS A 157 0.49 -3.21 20.32
CA LYS A 157 1.45 -3.89 21.21
C LYS A 157 0.94 -3.92 22.66
N LYS A 158 0.34 -2.81 23.13
CA LYS A 158 -0.21 -2.71 24.48
C LYS A 158 -1.38 -3.67 24.69
N VAL A 159 -2.30 -3.76 23.71
CA VAL A 159 -3.44 -4.69 23.76
C VAL A 159 -2.98 -6.15 23.76
N LYS A 160 -1.98 -6.50 22.94
CA LYS A 160 -1.41 -7.86 22.95
C LYS A 160 -0.74 -8.20 24.29
N GLY A 161 -0.02 -7.26 24.88
CA GLY A 161 0.60 -7.43 26.21
C GLY A 161 -0.41 -7.63 27.34
N GLN A 162 -1.57 -6.94 27.29
CA GLN A 162 -2.63 -7.09 28.27
C GLN A 162 -3.35 -8.45 28.18
N ARG A 163 -3.54 -8.98 26.95
CA ARG A 163 -4.13 -10.31 26.75
C ARG A 163 -3.28 -11.44 27.29
N LEU A 164 -1.96 -11.34 27.12
CA LEU A 164 -1.02 -12.34 27.68
C LEU A 164 -1.00 -12.37 29.22
N ASN A 165 -1.34 -11.27 29.89
CA ASN A 165 -1.40 -11.18 31.35
C ASN A 165 -2.79 -11.54 31.91
N ALA A 166 -3.83 -11.63 31.08
CA ALA A 166 -5.18 -12.01 31.51
C ALA A 166 -5.40 -13.54 31.48
N ASP A 167 -4.55 -14.27 30.80
CA ASP A 167 -4.62 -15.75 30.68
C ASP A 167 -3.65 -16.47 31.65
N GLN A 168 -3.07 -15.77 32.64
CA GLN A 168 -2.30 -16.31 33.76
C GLN A 168 -3.08 -16.16 35.07
#